data_9a50599d841bd8624ea68b3abb832096
#
_entry.id   9a50599d841bd8624ea68b3abb832096
#
_cell.length_a   1.000
_cell.length_b   1.000
_cell.length_c   1.000
_cell.angle_alpha   90.00
_cell.angle_beta   90.00
_cell.angle_gamma   90.00
#
_symmetry.space_group_name_H-M   'P 1'
#
loop_
_entity.id
_entity.type
_entity.pdbx_description
1 polymer ?
#
loop_
_entity_poly.entity_id
_entity_poly.type
_entity_poly.pdbx_seq_one_letter_code
_entity_poly.pdbx_strand_id
1 'polypeptide(L)'
;IKRALDLRKNSKTTNDDSHVKELNGAMISMESSTGKILALIGGVDYNQSVFNRAYQSKRQAGSAIKPFLYQTALNEGYNPASQLADISRTYNYNVGGVQKKWQPKNYGGNFEGIVSLRDSLTFSRNLSTLNLVTDVGVGITNEALKKYGFKDLVDNLSITLGSMSVSLIEFSEAYSAFANNGTQVKPYIIEQIINKNGESVSFEPQTNIINTPEQNYLMTSILSD
;
A
#
# COMPACT_ATOMS: atom_id res chain seq x y z
N ILE A 1 7.05 -17.13 8.48
CA ILE A 1 5.77 -17.81 8.17
C ILE A 1 5.79 -19.24 8.71
N LYS A 2 6.76 -20.11 8.34
CA LYS A 2 6.85 -21.50 8.82
C LYS A 2 6.77 -21.59 10.36
N ARG A 3 7.56 -20.78 11.09
CA ARG A 3 7.53 -20.71 12.56
C ARG A 3 6.17 -20.25 13.10
N ALA A 4 5.49 -19.31 12.43
CA ALA A 4 4.17 -18.85 12.84
C ALA A 4 3.10 -19.93 12.63
N LEU A 5 3.21 -20.70 11.55
CA LEU A 5 2.36 -21.86 11.28
C LEU A 5 2.56 -22.96 12.34
N ASP A 6 3.81 -23.24 12.73
CA ASP A 6 4.12 -24.25 13.74
C ASP A 6 3.61 -23.83 15.12
N LEU A 7 3.75 -22.54 15.48
CA LEU A 7 3.21 -21.99 16.73
C LEU A 7 1.67 -22.10 16.78
N ARG A 8 0.98 -21.85 15.65
CA ARG A 8 -0.48 -21.95 15.57
C ARG A 8 -0.96 -23.39 15.63
N LYS A 9 -0.26 -24.34 15.02
CA LYS A 9 -0.55 -25.78 15.12
C LYS A 9 -0.49 -26.31 16.56
N ASN A 10 0.40 -25.70 17.39
CA ASN A 10 0.59 -26.07 18.78
C ASN A 10 -0.35 -25.34 19.75
N SER A 11 -1.11 -24.35 19.27
CA SER A 11 -2.12 -23.64 20.07
C SER A 11 -3.44 -24.39 20.00
N LYS A 12 -3.89 -24.95 21.13
CA LYS A 12 -5.14 -25.73 21.25
C LYS A 12 -6.44 -24.88 21.15
N THR A 13 -6.40 -23.68 20.58
CA THR A 13 -7.49 -22.71 20.71
C THR A 13 -8.50 -22.65 19.56
N THR A 14 -8.35 -23.43 18.49
CA THR A 14 -9.39 -23.48 17.44
C THR A 14 -9.51 -24.89 16.84
N ASN A 15 -10.72 -25.42 16.86
CA ASN A 15 -11.06 -26.74 16.30
C ASN A 15 -11.09 -26.82 14.75
N ASP A 16 -10.66 -25.78 14.02
CA ASP A 16 -10.65 -25.75 12.55
C ASP A 16 -9.25 -25.41 12.04
N ASP A 17 -8.41 -26.42 11.94
CA ASP A 17 -7.08 -26.36 11.34
C ASP A 17 -7.07 -26.54 9.81
N SER A 18 -8.22 -26.69 9.17
CA SER A 18 -8.31 -26.94 7.71
C SER A 18 -7.67 -25.81 6.89
N HIS A 19 -7.83 -24.56 7.33
CA HIS A 19 -7.26 -23.37 6.66
C HIS A 19 -5.76 -23.15 6.93
N VAL A 20 -5.18 -23.79 7.94
CA VAL A 20 -3.76 -23.61 8.28
C VAL A 20 -2.84 -24.24 7.24
N LYS A 21 -3.27 -25.30 6.58
CA LYS A 21 -2.50 -25.97 5.52
C LYS A 21 -2.39 -25.12 4.25
N GLU A 22 -3.29 -24.17 4.06
CA GLU A 22 -3.34 -23.27 2.89
C GLU A 22 -2.64 -21.94 3.13
N LEU A 23 -2.19 -21.66 4.36
CA LEU A 23 -1.50 -20.41 4.67
C LEU A 23 -0.17 -20.34 3.91
N ASN A 24 -0.04 -19.27 3.13
CA ASN A 24 1.13 -18.98 2.34
C ASN A 24 1.46 -17.49 2.46
N GLY A 25 2.64 -17.07 1.97
CA GLY A 25 3.06 -15.68 2.05
C GLY A 25 4.23 -15.39 1.13
N ALA A 26 4.51 -14.09 0.98
CA ALA A 26 5.63 -13.61 0.20
C ALA A 26 6.38 -12.52 0.97
N MET A 27 7.64 -12.30 0.64
CA MET A 27 8.47 -11.24 1.20
C MET A 27 9.37 -10.67 0.11
N ILE A 28 9.59 -9.36 0.16
CA ILE A 28 10.60 -8.65 -0.62
C ILE A 28 11.45 -7.83 0.36
N SER A 29 12.77 -7.90 0.21
CA SER A 29 13.72 -6.95 0.77
C SER A 29 14.37 -6.22 -0.39
N MET A 30 14.31 -4.90 -0.40
CA MET A 30 14.79 -4.05 -1.47
C MET A 30 15.59 -2.88 -0.89
N GLU A 31 16.68 -2.53 -1.55
CA GLU A 31 17.42 -1.31 -1.24
C GLU A 31 16.65 -0.10 -1.78
N SER A 32 16.26 0.81 -0.90
CA SER A 32 15.38 1.93 -1.24
C SER A 32 16.04 2.99 -2.12
N SER A 33 17.37 3.08 -2.15
CA SER A 33 18.12 4.05 -2.95
C SER A 33 18.33 3.62 -4.40
N THR A 34 18.38 2.31 -4.67
CA THR A 34 18.72 1.77 -6.00
C THR A 34 17.61 0.93 -6.62
N GLY A 35 16.72 0.33 -5.82
CA GLY A 35 15.74 -0.65 -6.25
C GLY A 35 16.27 -2.09 -6.33
N LYS A 36 17.53 -2.33 -5.93
CA LYS A 36 18.11 -3.66 -5.90
C LYS A 36 17.35 -4.58 -4.96
N ILE A 37 16.85 -5.69 -5.47
CA ILE A 37 16.19 -6.72 -4.66
C ILE A 37 17.27 -7.56 -3.97
N LEU A 38 17.33 -7.46 -2.64
CA LEU A 38 18.28 -8.19 -1.80
C LEU A 38 17.76 -9.59 -1.43
N ALA A 39 16.44 -9.73 -1.28
CA ALA A 39 15.77 -11.01 -1.06
C ALA A 39 14.36 -11.00 -1.61
N LEU A 40 13.94 -12.11 -2.20
CA LEU A 40 12.59 -12.32 -2.70
C LEU A 40 12.13 -13.73 -2.37
N ILE A 41 11.01 -13.83 -1.66
CA ILE A 41 10.37 -15.09 -1.31
C ILE A 41 8.95 -15.06 -1.85
N GLY A 42 8.62 -15.95 -2.78
CA GLY A 42 7.32 -16.01 -3.42
C GLY A 42 6.32 -16.96 -2.77
N GLY A 43 6.76 -17.78 -1.82
CA GLY A 43 5.94 -18.77 -1.12
C GLY A 43 6.70 -19.47 -0.01
N VAL A 44 5.99 -20.26 0.79
CA VAL A 44 6.56 -21.00 1.93
C VAL A 44 7.40 -22.18 1.47
N ASP A 45 6.98 -22.87 0.41
CA ASP A 45 7.63 -24.07 -0.13
C ASP A 45 7.45 -24.11 -1.66
N TYR A 46 8.58 -24.04 -2.38
CA TYR A 46 8.60 -24.08 -3.84
C TYR A 46 8.10 -25.41 -4.41
N ASN A 47 8.38 -26.54 -3.73
CA ASN A 47 7.95 -27.85 -4.19
C ASN A 47 6.42 -28.02 -4.11
N GLN A 48 5.75 -27.27 -3.23
CA GLN A 48 4.29 -27.29 -3.13
C GLN A 48 3.64 -26.30 -4.10
N SER A 49 4.30 -25.18 -4.41
CA SER A 49 3.78 -24.17 -5.31
C SER A 49 4.88 -23.33 -5.92
N VAL A 50 5.03 -23.40 -7.23
CA VAL A 50 5.93 -22.54 -8.02
C VAL A 50 5.38 -21.13 -8.20
N PHE A 51 4.13 -20.86 -7.80
CA PHE A 51 3.49 -19.56 -7.94
C PHE A 51 4.16 -18.52 -7.04
N ASN A 52 4.80 -17.53 -7.65
CA ASN A 52 5.50 -16.45 -6.95
C ASN A 52 4.52 -15.35 -6.54
N ARG A 53 4.11 -15.36 -5.27
CA ARG A 53 3.12 -14.42 -4.73
C ARG A 53 3.64 -13.00 -4.61
N ALA A 54 4.94 -12.79 -4.56
CA ALA A 54 5.51 -11.46 -4.52
C ALA A 54 5.30 -10.69 -5.83
N TYR A 55 5.28 -11.41 -6.95
CA TYR A 55 5.18 -10.85 -8.29
C TYR A 55 3.84 -11.12 -8.98
N GLN A 56 3.33 -12.34 -8.86
CA GLN A 56 2.16 -12.80 -9.63
C GLN A 56 0.83 -12.58 -8.90
N SER A 57 0.84 -12.53 -7.55
CA SER A 57 -0.39 -12.34 -6.77
C SER A 57 -0.71 -10.87 -6.62
N LYS A 58 -1.91 -10.47 -7.07
CA LYS A 58 -2.47 -9.16 -6.75
C LYS A 58 -3.47 -9.28 -5.61
N ARG A 59 -3.35 -8.42 -4.62
CA ARG A 59 -4.20 -8.36 -3.44
C ARG A 59 -4.67 -6.95 -3.20
N GLN A 60 -5.84 -6.79 -2.61
CA GLN A 60 -6.32 -5.48 -2.18
C GLN A 60 -5.31 -4.83 -1.24
N ALA A 61 -4.97 -3.58 -1.52
CA ALA A 61 -4.01 -2.81 -0.73
C ALA A 61 -4.49 -2.60 0.72
N GLY A 62 -5.80 -2.51 0.92
CA GLY A 62 -6.38 -2.19 2.22
C GLY A 62 -5.82 -0.86 2.75
N SER A 63 -5.68 -0.74 4.07
CA SER A 63 -5.17 0.49 4.70
C SER A 63 -3.73 0.85 4.36
N ALA A 64 -2.95 -0.06 3.77
CA ALA A 64 -1.59 0.25 3.33
C ALA A 64 -1.54 1.28 2.18
N ILE A 65 -2.67 1.57 1.52
CA ILE A 65 -2.77 2.66 0.53
C ILE A 65 -2.79 4.06 1.18
N LYS A 66 -3.17 4.17 2.46
CA LYS A 66 -3.42 5.46 3.12
C LYS A 66 -2.23 6.43 3.05
N PRO A 67 -0.97 6.04 3.26
CA PRO A 67 0.15 6.98 3.14
C PRO A 67 0.16 7.74 1.81
N PHE A 68 -0.19 7.10 0.71
CA PHE A 68 -0.26 7.75 -0.61
C PHE A 68 -1.42 8.76 -0.70
N LEU A 69 -2.57 8.44 -0.11
CA LEU A 69 -3.72 9.34 -0.05
C LEU A 69 -3.41 10.58 0.79
N TYR A 70 -2.75 10.39 1.93
CA TYR A 70 -2.35 11.47 2.81
C TYR A 70 -1.21 12.30 2.23
N GLN A 71 -0.26 11.69 1.51
CA GLN A 71 0.75 12.42 0.76
C GLN A 71 0.11 13.31 -0.30
N THR A 72 -0.92 12.82 -0.99
CA THR A 72 -1.69 13.64 -1.94
C THR A 72 -2.28 14.86 -1.24
N ALA A 73 -2.91 14.68 -0.09
CA ALA A 73 -3.48 15.79 0.68
C ALA A 73 -2.39 16.79 1.14
N LEU A 74 -1.23 16.30 1.61
CA LEU A 74 -0.10 17.18 1.96
C LEU A 74 0.36 17.99 0.75
N ASN A 75 0.38 17.41 -0.45
CA ASN A 75 0.74 18.11 -1.68
C ASN A 75 -0.32 19.15 -2.09
N GLU A 76 -1.58 18.95 -1.71
CA GLU A 76 -2.71 19.87 -1.93
C GLU A 76 -2.84 20.94 -0.82
N GLY A 77 -1.81 21.09 0.05
CA GLY A 77 -1.75 22.17 1.03
C GLY A 77 -2.23 21.80 2.44
N TYR A 78 -2.61 20.56 2.69
CA TYR A 78 -2.82 20.08 4.05
C TYR A 78 -1.49 19.97 4.80
N ASN A 79 -1.55 19.94 6.12
CA ASN A 79 -0.39 19.73 6.98
C ASN A 79 -0.73 18.74 8.11
N PRO A 80 0.26 18.22 8.84
CA PRO A 80 0.03 17.21 9.88
C PRO A 80 -0.95 17.62 10.99
N ALA A 81 -1.13 18.94 11.23
CA ALA A 81 -2.06 19.49 12.22
C ALA A 81 -3.47 19.80 11.62
N SER A 82 -3.66 19.65 10.30
CA SER A 82 -4.96 19.88 9.66
C SER A 82 -6.03 19.03 10.33
N GLN A 83 -7.17 19.64 10.63
CA GLN A 83 -8.30 19.00 11.30
C GLN A 83 -9.14 18.22 10.28
N LEU A 84 -9.36 16.94 10.55
CA LEU A 84 -10.16 16.04 9.72
C LEU A 84 -11.40 15.57 10.49
N ALA A 85 -12.51 15.41 9.78
CA ALA A 85 -13.75 14.92 10.35
C ALA A 85 -13.75 13.38 10.42
N ASP A 86 -13.61 12.82 11.63
CA ASP A 86 -13.78 11.38 11.90
C ASP A 86 -15.22 11.10 12.30
N ILE A 87 -16.14 11.34 11.36
CA ILE A 87 -17.60 11.19 11.54
C ILE A 87 -18.18 10.27 10.48
N SER A 88 -19.23 9.53 10.86
CA SER A 88 -19.93 8.64 9.93
C SER A 88 -20.75 9.46 8.93
N ARG A 89 -20.61 9.10 7.65
CA ARG A 89 -21.47 9.61 6.55
C ARG A 89 -22.10 8.43 5.82
N THR A 90 -23.30 8.65 5.28
CA THR A 90 -23.95 7.69 4.40
C THR A 90 -23.85 8.18 2.97
N TYR A 91 -23.32 7.34 2.09
CA TYR A 91 -23.18 7.61 0.67
C TYR A 91 -24.25 6.81 -0.09
N ASN A 92 -25.02 7.51 -0.92
CA ASN A 92 -25.99 6.87 -1.81
C ASN A 92 -25.33 6.69 -3.18
N TYR A 93 -25.45 5.51 -3.77
CA TYR A 93 -24.92 5.22 -5.10
C TYR A 93 -25.90 4.31 -5.85
N ASN A 94 -25.82 4.31 -7.18
CA ASN A 94 -26.72 3.54 -8.03
C ASN A 94 -25.94 2.39 -8.70
N VAL A 95 -26.49 1.17 -8.63
CA VAL A 95 -25.96 0.01 -9.34
C VAL A 95 -27.12 -0.65 -10.12
N GLY A 96 -27.04 -0.61 -11.44
CA GLY A 96 -28.06 -1.20 -12.29
C GLY A 96 -29.47 -0.64 -12.08
N GLY A 97 -29.60 0.66 -11.80
CA GLY A 97 -30.89 1.30 -11.54
C GLY A 97 -31.39 1.17 -10.09
N VAL A 98 -30.69 0.41 -9.25
CA VAL A 98 -31.06 0.25 -7.83
C VAL A 98 -30.22 1.17 -6.95
N GLN A 99 -30.88 2.01 -6.15
CA GLN A 99 -30.22 2.84 -5.14
C GLN A 99 -29.71 1.98 -4.00
N LYS A 100 -28.41 2.08 -3.71
CA LYS A 100 -27.74 1.42 -2.58
C LYS A 100 -27.17 2.47 -1.64
N LYS A 101 -27.06 2.10 -0.37
CA LYS A 101 -26.42 2.92 0.67
C LYS A 101 -25.11 2.26 1.09
N TRP A 102 -24.08 3.08 1.24
CA TRP A 102 -22.79 2.66 1.80
C TRP A 102 -22.46 3.53 3.01
N GLN A 103 -22.26 2.88 4.14
CA GLN A 103 -21.95 3.53 5.39
C GLN A 103 -20.70 2.88 5.98
N PRO A 104 -19.51 3.36 5.61
CA PRO A 104 -18.26 2.84 6.14
C PRO A 104 -18.14 3.12 7.64
N LYS A 105 -17.28 2.34 8.32
CA LYS A 105 -17.01 2.45 9.76
C LYS A 105 -15.50 2.39 10.01
N ASN A 106 -15.07 2.98 11.13
CA ASN A 106 -13.75 2.71 11.67
C ASN A 106 -13.67 1.26 12.18
N TYR A 107 -12.44 0.73 12.24
CA TYR A 107 -12.21 -0.53 12.94
C TYR A 107 -12.62 -0.36 14.41
N GLY A 108 -13.43 -1.26 14.92
CA GLY A 108 -14.01 -1.11 16.26
C GLY A 108 -15.30 -0.28 16.36
N GLY A 109 -15.72 0.40 15.28
CA GLY A 109 -17.02 1.09 15.17
C GLY A 109 -17.09 2.47 15.79
N ASN A 110 -16.08 2.93 16.53
CA ASN A 110 -16.05 4.23 17.21
C ASN A 110 -15.55 5.34 16.27
N PHE A 111 -15.96 6.58 16.56
CA PHE A 111 -15.44 7.79 15.90
C PHE A 111 -15.19 8.88 16.96
N GLU A 112 -14.26 9.80 16.67
CA GLU A 112 -13.77 10.79 17.63
C GLU A 112 -14.18 12.23 17.30
N GLY A 113 -14.95 12.43 16.22
CA GLY A 113 -15.43 13.74 15.78
C GLY A 113 -14.37 14.48 14.96
N ILE A 114 -13.47 15.19 15.60
CA ILE A 114 -12.38 15.90 14.92
C ILE A 114 -11.03 15.33 15.39
N VAL A 115 -10.18 14.98 14.42
CA VAL A 115 -8.83 14.44 14.66
C VAL A 115 -7.81 15.18 13.79
N SER A 116 -6.55 15.20 14.20
CA SER A 116 -5.49 15.72 13.33
C SER A 116 -5.23 14.78 12.15
N LEU A 117 -4.71 15.31 11.05
CA LEU A 117 -4.27 14.52 9.90
C LEU A 117 -3.23 13.46 10.35
N ARG A 118 -2.29 13.83 11.23
CA ARG A 118 -1.30 12.93 11.82
C ARG A 118 -1.98 11.76 12.54
N ASP A 119 -2.83 12.04 13.53
CA ASP A 119 -3.52 10.99 14.30
C ASP A 119 -4.42 10.12 13.41
N SER A 120 -5.06 10.73 12.43
CA SER A 120 -5.91 10.01 11.48
C SER A 120 -5.13 8.93 10.70
N LEU A 121 -3.91 9.23 10.26
CA LEU A 121 -3.05 8.25 9.60
C LEU A 121 -2.43 7.27 10.59
N THR A 122 -1.88 7.75 11.70
CA THR A 122 -1.24 6.92 12.75
C THR A 122 -2.19 5.85 13.27
N PHE A 123 -3.44 6.21 13.56
CA PHE A 123 -4.49 5.26 14.00
C PHE A 123 -5.28 4.62 12.86
N SER A 124 -4.87 4.87 11.62
CA SER A 124 -5.46 4.28 10.42
C SER A 124 -6.99 4.44 10.36
N ARG A 125 -7.51 5.65 10.70
CA ARG A 125 -8.94 5.95 10.72
C ARG A 125 -9.55 5.88 9.32
N ASN A 126 -10.67 5.17 9.18
CA ASN A 126 -11.33 5.04 7.87
C ASN A 126 -12.20 6.25 7.54
N LEU A 127 -12.95 6.75 8.52
CA LEU A 127 -13.92 7.82 8.29
C LEU A 127 -13.25 9.14 7.96
N SER A 128 -12.20 9.51 8.70
CA SER A 128 -11.42 10.72 8.43
C SER A 128 -10.66 10.62 7.10
N THR A 129 -10.11 9.45 6.75
CA THR A 129 -9.49 9.22 5.43
C THR A 129 -10.51 9.42 4.30
N LEU A 130 -11.72 8.90 4.47
CA LEU A 130 -12.77 9.00 3.46
C LEU A 130 -13.24 10.46 3.29
N ASN A 131 -13.41 11.17 4.40
CA ASN A 131 -13.77 12.59 4.37
C ASN A 131 -12.62 13.41 3.71
N LEU A 132 -11.35 13.13 4.05
CA LEU A 132 -10.19 13.78 3.43
C LEU A 132 -10.19 13.60 1.90
N VAL A 133 -10.34 12.36 1.40
CA VAL A 133 -10.37 12.10 -0.05
C VAL A 133 -11.62 12.70 -0.70
N THR A 134 -12.74 12.82 0.02
CA THR A 134 -13.91 13.53 -0.49
C THR A 134 -13.60 15.01 -0.70
N ASP A 135 -12.88 15.63 0.24
CA ASP A 135 -12.54 17.06 0.20
C ASP A 135 -11.44 17.35 -0.84
N VAL A 136 -10.42 16.50 -0.94
CA VAL A 136 -9.34 16.57 -1.97
C VAL A 136 -9.90 16.27 -3.38
N GLY A 137 -10.81 15.32 -3.46
CA GLY A 137 -11.39 14.83 -4.70
C GLY A 137 -10.78 13.52 -5.18
N VAL A 138 -11.65 12.57 -5.58
CA VAL A 138 -11.24 11.24 -6.08
C VAL A 138 -10.37 11.35 -7.34
N GLY A 139 -10.70 12.29 -8.23
CA GLY A 139 -9.95 12.50 -9.47
C GLY A 139 -8.50 12.92 -9.21
N ILE A 140 -8.27 13.92 -8.34
CA ILE A 140 -6.92 14.37 -7.93
C ILE A 140 -6.17 13.23 -7.27
N THR A 141 -6.84 12.50 -6.39
CA THR A 141 -6.27 11.32 -5.71
C THR A 141 -5.83 10.26 -6.70
N ASN A 142 -6.67 9.91 -7.68
CA ASN A 142 -6.33 8.92 -8.70
C ASN A 142 -5.14 9.36 -9.57
N GLU A 143 -5.09 10.63 -9.97
CA GLU A 143 -3.95 11.15 -10.73
C GLU A 143 -2.64 11.09 -9.93
N ALA A 144 -2.69 11.39 -8.63
CA ALA A 144 -1.54 11.24 -7.75
C ALA A 144 -1.11 9.76 -7.61
N LEU A 145 -2.05 8.83 -7.42
CA LEU A 145 -1.76 7.40 -7.33
C LEU A 145 -1.15 6.83 -8.62
N LYS A 146 -1.56 7.32 -9.79
CA LYS A 146 -0.94 6.94 -11.08
C LYS A 146 0.54 7.30 -11.15
N LYS A 147 0.95 8.42 -10.55
CA LYS A 147 2.38 8.81 -10.51
C LYS A 147 3.24 7.79 -9.77
N TYR A 148 2.68 7.12 -8.75
CA TYR A 148 3.34 6.00 -8.04
C TYR A 148 3.31 4.67 -8.80
N GLY A 149 2.71 4.64 -10.01
CA GLY A 149 2.64 3.46 -10.85
C GLY A 149 1.42 2.56 -10.60
N PHE A 150 0.49 2.97 -9.74
CA PHE A 150 -0.74 2.21 -9.52
C PHE A 150 -1.64 2.22 -10.74
N LYS A 151 -2.17 1.05 -11.07
CA LYS A 151 -3.06 0.80 -12.21
C LYS A 151 -4.41 0.29 -11.70
N ASP A 152 -5.36 0.19 -12.61
CA ASP A 152 -6.71 -0.35 -12.31
C ASP A 152 -7.39 0.36 -11.13
N LEU A 153 -7.21 1.68 -11.05
CA LEU A 153 -7.80 2.51 -10.01
C LEU A 153 -9.31 2.66 -10.22
N VAL A 154 -10.06 2.56 -9.13
CA VAL A 154 -11.51 2.78 -9.16
C VAL A 154 -11.82 4.27 -9.04
N ASP A 155 -12.79 4.75 -9.83
CA ASP A 155 -13.22 6.16 -9.80
C ASP A 155 -14.38 6.38 -8.81
N ASN A 156 -14.15 5.96 -7.58
CA ASN A 156 -15.09 6.17 -6.48
C ASN A 156 -14.41 6.08 -5.11
N LEU A 157 -15.12 6.46 -4.05
CA LEU A 157 -14.57 6.55 -2.69
C LEU A 157 -14.10 5.22 -2.09
N SER A 158 -14.36 4.05 -2.71
CA SER A 158 -13.81 2.79 -2.20
C SER A 158 -12.29 2.71 -2.29
N ILE A 159 -11.66 3.55 -3.13
CA ILE A 159 -10.20 3.71 -3.20
C ILE A 159 -9.59 4.05 -1.84
N THR A 160 -10.31 4.79 -0.99
CA THR A 160 -9.87 5.18 0.36
C THR A 160 -9.64 4.00 1.29
N LEU A 161 -10.28 2.88 1.02
CA LEU A 161 -10.16 1.63 1.78
C LEU A 161 -9.28 0.60 1.06
N GLY A 162 -8.58 1.03 0.01
CA GLY A 162 -7.65 0.20 -0.73
C GLY A 162 -8.32 -0.93 -1.53
N SER A 163 -9.45 -0.63 -2.17
CA SER A 163 -10.18 -1.60 -3.01
C SER A 163 -9.41 -2.02 -4.27
N MET A 164 -8.38 -1.27 -4.66
CA MET A 164 -7.49 -1.62 -5.77
C MET A 164 -6.65 -2.85 -5.46
N SER A 165 -6.30 -3.61 -6.48
CA SER A 165 -5.44 -4.78 -6.36
C SER A 165 -4.03 -4.48 -6.87
N VAL A 166 -3.01 -4.84 -6.07
CA VAL A 166 -1.60 -4.56 -6.33
C VAL A 166 -0.75 -5.76 -5.94
N SER A 167 0.33 -6.01 -6.65
CA SER A 167 1.32 -7.01 -6.25
C SER A 167 2.29 -6.44 -5.21
N LEU A 168 2.95 -7.33 -4.46
CA LEU A 168 3.90 -6.90 -3.43
C LEU A 168 5.08 -6.12 -4.03
N ILE A 169 5.56 -6.51 -5.22
CA ILE A 169 6.65 -5.81 -5.90
C ILE A 169 6.25 -4.41 -6.37
N GLU A 170 5.05 -4.25 -6.97
CA GLU A 170 4.51 -2.93 -7.35
C GLU A 170 4.34 -2.03 -6.12
N PHE A 171 3.91 -2.61 -5.00
CA PHE A 171 3.73 -1.86 -3.77
C PHE A 171 5.05 -1.46 -3.12
N SER A 172 6.07 -2.35 -3.16
CA SER A 172 7.42 -2.03 -2.69
C SER A 172 8.06 -0.92 -3.53
N GLU A 173 7.86 -0.94 -4.85
CA GLU A 173 8.26 0.14 -5.76
C GLU A 173 7.65 1.48 -5.34
N ALA A 174 6.34 1.53 -5.13
CA ALA A 174 5.65 2.74 -4.71
C ALA A 174 6.15 3.26 -3.35
N TYR A 175 6.31 2.38 -2.35
CA TYR A 175 6.79 2.74 -1.01
C TYR A 175 8.24 3.22 -0.99
N SER A 176 9.07 2.86 -1.99
CA SER A 176 10.46 3.32 -2.07
C SER A 176 10.55 4.85 -2.10
N ALA A 177 9.55 5.54 -2.66
CA ALA A 177 9.50 6.99 -2.68
C ALA A 177 9.54 7.60 -1.27
N PHE A 178 8.85 7.01 -0.30
CA PHE A 178 8.89 7.49 1.09
C PHE A 178 10.26 7.26 1.74
N ALA A 179 10.90 6.13 1.48
CA ALA A 179 12.20 5.78 2.05
C ALA A 179 13.38 6.43 1.34
N ASN A 180 13.16 7.10 0.19
CA ASN A 180 14.20 7.70 -0.65
C ASN A 180 13.88 9.14 -1.04
N ASN A 181 13.52 9.97 -0.04
CA ASN A 181 13.31 11.41 -0.16
C ASN A 181 12.40 11.83 -1.32
N GLY A 182 11.33 11.07 -1.58
CA GLY A 182 10.37 11.35 -2.64
C GLY A 182 10.74 10.76 -4.00
N THR A 183 11.87 10.05 -4.10
CA THR A 183 12.33 9.41 -5.32
C THR A 183 11.96 7.93 -5.33
N GLN A 184 11.07 7.52 -6.21
CA GLN A 184 10.72 6.14 -6.46
C GLN A 184 11.83 5.44 -7.25
N VAL A 185 12.11 4.18 -6.92
CA VAL A 185 13.10 3.35 -7.63
C VAL A 185 12.44 2.08 -8.14
N LYS A 186 12.77 1.71 -9.37
CA LYS A 186 12.24 0.49 -9.99
C LYS A 186 12.97 -0.75 -9.48
N PRO A 187 12.25 -1.77 -8.98
CA PRO A 187 12.87 -3.01 -8.51
C PRO A 187 13.61 -3.76 -9.62
N TYR A 188 14.81 -4.27 -9.34
CA TYR A 188 15.57 -5.13 -10.24
C TYR A 188 16.37 -6.20 -9.47
N ILE A 189 16.68 -7.31 -10.15
CA ILE A 189 17.46 -8.44 -9.60
C ILE A 189 18.79 -8.60 -10.33
N ILE A 190 18.81 -8.30 -11.64
CA ILE A 190 19.98 -8.53 -12.49
C ILE A 190 20.74 -7.21 -12.61
N GLU A 191 21.96 -7.17 -12.11
CA GLU A 191 22.85 -6.01 -12.21
C GLU A 191 23.65 -6.01 -13.51
N GLN A 192 24.10 -7.19 -13.95
CA GLN A 192 24.95 -7.32 -15.12
C GLN A 192 24.75 -8.67 -15.77
N ILE A 193 24.83 -8.70 -17.09
CA ILE A 193 24.91 -9.92 -17.89
C ILE A 193 26.23 -9.91 -18.63
N ILE A 194 27.03 -10.97 -18.48
CA ILE A 194 28.29 -11.15 -19.19
C ILE A 194 28.11 -12.33 -20.14
N ASN A 195 28.35 -12.12 -21.42
CA ASN A 195 28.28 -13.18 -22.43
C ASN A 195 29.60 -14.01 -22.46
N LYS A 196 29.58 -15.12 -23.22
CA LYS A 196 30.74 -16.01 -23.35
C LYS A 196 32.00 -15.38 -23.97
N ASN A 197 31.86 -14.22 -24.61
CA ASN A 197 32.95 -13.45 -25.22
C ASN A 197 33.54 -12.40 -24.26
N GLY A 198 33.02 -12.29 -23.03
CA GLY A 198 33.44 -11.29 -22.04
C GLY A 198 32.76 -9.91 -22.22
N GLU A 199 31.87 -9.75 -23.17
CA GLU A 199 31.10 -8.51 -23.32
C GLU A 199 30.03 -8.44 -22.24
N SER A 200 29.89 -7.27 -21.61
CA SER A 200 28.97 -7.08 -20.49
C SER A 200 27.93 -5.99 -20.78
N VAL A 201 26.72 -6.23 -20.31
CA VAL A 201 25.63 -5.24 -20.27
C VAL A 201 25.25 -5.05 -18.81
N SER A 202 25.42 -3.83 -18.31
CA SER A 202 25.01 -3.43 -16.95
C SER A 202 23.64 -2.73 -16.98
N PHE A 203 22.86 -2.90 -15.92
CA PHE A 203 21.56 -2.26 -15.74
C PHE A 203 21.70 -1.16 -14.69
N GLU A 204 21.43 0.07 -15.10
CA GLU A 204 21.41 1.22 -14.20
C GLU A 204 20.07 1.31 -13.45
N PRO A 205 20.08 1.76 -12.17
CA PRO A 205 18.86 2.02 -11.44
C PRO A 205 17.95 3.00 -12.16
N GLN A 206 16.67 2.64 -12.31
CA GLN A 206 15.66 3.53 -12.88
C GLN A 206 14.93 4.24 -11.73
N THR A 207 14.92 5.57 -11.77
CA THR A 207 14.33 6.40 -10.74
C THR A 207 13.28 7.34 -11.31
N ASN A 208 12.31 7.72 -10.47
CA ASN A 208 11.28 8.69 -10.81
C ASN A 208 11.02 9.60 -9.60
N ILE A 209 11.15 10.90 -9.76
CA ILE A 209 10.86 11.87 -8.68
C ILE A 209 9.35 12.04 -8.60
N ILE A 210 8.76 11.63 -7.49
CA ILE A 210 7.32 11.71 -7.23
C ILE A 210 6.98 12.92 -6.37
N ASN A 211 7.76 13.18 -5.31
CA ASN A 211 7.59 14.29 -4.39
C ASN A 211 8.91 15.02 -4.19
N THR A 212 8.85 16.28 -3.76
CA THR A 212 10.04 16.96 -3.27
C THR A 212 10.49 16.39 -1.92
N PRO A 213 11.77 16.54 -1.52
CA PRO A 213 12.24 16.11 -0.21
C PRO A 213 11.42 16.71 0.95
N GLU A 214 11.00 17.99 0.84
CA GLU A 214 10.22 18.68 1.86
C GLU A 214 8.81 18.08 2.01
N GLN A 215 8.14 17.81 0.89
CA GLN A 215 6.82 17.13 0.88
C GLN A 215 6.93 15.72 1.47
N ASN A 216 7.99 14.99 1.10
CA ASN A 216 8.23 13.64 1.60
C ASN A 216 8.55 13.63 3.10
N TYR A 217 9.30 14.63 3.60
CA TYR A 217 9.64 14.75 5.02
C TYR A 217 8.40 14.80 5.90
N LEU A 218 7.35 15.54 5.51
CA LEU A 218 6.11 15.60 6.27
C LEU A 218 5.47 14.20 6.42
N MET A 219 5.45 13.42 5.35
CA MET A 219 4.90 12.06 5.38
C MET A 219 5.77 11.11 6.20
N THR A 220 7.08 11.12 6.01
CA THR A 220 7.99 10.24 6.79
C THR A 220 7.98 10.57 8.27
N SER A 221 7.80 11.85 8.63
CA SER A 221 7.58 12.27 10.02
C SER A 221 6.31 11.66 10.62
N ILE A 222 5.23 11.52 9.87
CA ILE A 222 4.00 10.86 10.35
C ILE A 222 4.19 9.34 10.44
N LEU A 223 4.88 8.76 9.46
CA LEU A 223 5.11 7.30 9.41
C LEU A 223 6.10 6.79 10.47
N SER A 224 6.82 7.68 11.15
CA SER A 224 7.74 7.33 12.23
C SER A 224 7.08 7.26 13.63
N ASP A 225 5.83 7.69 13.76
CA ASP A 225 5.02 7.57 14.98
C ASP A 225 4.42 6.16 15.11
#